data_23c2fbfc77cc090c2dfb0135ff405799
#
_entry.id   23c2fbfc77cc090c2dfb0135ff405799
#
_cell.length_a   1.000
_cell.length_b   1.000
_cell.length_c   1.000
_cell.angle_alpha   90.00
_cell.angle_beta   90.00
_cell.angle_gamma   90.00
#
_symmetry.space_group_name_H-M   'P 1'
#
loop_
_entity.id
_entity.type
_entity.pdbx_description
1 polymer ?
#
loop_
_entity_poly.entity_id
_entity_poly.type
_entity_poly.pdbx_seq_one_letter_code
_entity_poly.pdbx_strand_id
1 'polypeptide(L)'
;RGGHALSMAAAELVYRCRCAAASFFGLSKQENVIFTFNATHALNLVLCGVLHPGDSVLYSGLSHNSVRRPILYMERCGVRAQVYPVLKQGRLLSDAEILSEIEKRMTPQTKLLAVTHLSNLCAAQEPLKQIGMLCHKRGVLLLVDASQSAGVLPIHMEQDHIDYLCCAGHKGLYGPQGSGLLLIGPGAPIPEPLLYGGSGVFSKDPQMPPDLPERLEAGTLCVPAVAGLLCGISILQGMGMSAVFAQHKRIGAMLQEILQTVPHVHLYLPQQRCLGTALFAVEGQLPEQTAQRLDEA
;
A
#
# COMPACT_ATOMS: atom_id res chain seq x y z
N ARG A 1 -16.64 21.34 -10.57
CA ARG A 1 -17.25 20.77 -11.79
C ARG A 1 -18.18 21.81 -12.44
N GLY A 2 -17.66 22.87 -12.99
CA GLY A 2 -18.35 23.89 -13.77
C GLY A 2 -17.61 24.12 -15.08
N GLY A 3 -18.28 24.71 -16.10
CA GLY A 3 -17.68 24.99 -17.39
C GLY A 3 -16.77 26.23 -17.44
N HIS A 4 -16.35 26.77 -16.29
CA HIS A 4 -15.46 27.94 -16.26
C HIS A 4 -13.98 27.55 -16.20
N ALA A 5 -13.09 28.45 -16.60
CA ALA A 5 -11.66 28.17 -16.78
C ALA A 5 -10.96 27.53 -15.57
N LEU A 6 -11.22 28.00 -14.34
CA LEU A 6 -10.61 27.43 -13.12
C LEU A 6 -11.08 25.99 -12.86
N SER A 7 -12.35 25.69 -13.13
CA SER A 7 -12.88 24.34 -12.96
C SER A 7 -12.29 23.37 -13.98
N MET A 8 -12.10 23.83 -15.22
CA MET A 8 -11.45 23.04 -16.27
C MET A 8 -9.97 22.78 -15.93
N ALA A 9 -9.25 23.80 -15.46
CA ALA A 9 -7.85 23.65 -15.01
C ALA A 9 -7.71 22.64 -13.84
N ALA A 10 -8.64 22.68 -12.88
CA ALA A 10 -8.66 21.72 -11.78
C ALA A 10 -8.95 20.28 -12.26
N ALA A 11 -9.89 20.11 -13.19
CA ALA A 11 -10.21 18.80 -13.77
C ALA A 11 -9.01 18.24 -14.57
N GLU A 12 -8.34 19.08 -15.36
CA GLU A 12 -7.13 18.70 -16.10
C GLU A 12 -6.00 18.26 -15.17
N LEU A 13 -5.78 18.99 -14.06
CA LEU A 13 -4.79 18.62 -13.05
C LEU A 13 -5.08 17.26 -12.43
N VAL A 14 -6.34 16.99 -12.06
CA VAL A 14 -6.77 15.70 -11.52
C VAL A 14 -6.54 14.58 -12.53
N TYR A 15 -6.91 14.81 -13.79
CA TYR A 15 -6.69 13.85 -14.88
C TYR A 15 -5.19 13.55 -15.08
N ARG A 16 -4.36 14.58 -15.14
CA ARG A 16 -2.90 14.43 -15.28
C ARG A 16 -2.29 13.64 -14.12
N CYS A 17 -2.72 13.88 -12.88
CA CYS A 17 -2.25 13.11 -11.74
C CYS A 17 -2.64 11.64 -11.85
N ARG A 18 -3.84 11.35 -12.32
CA ARG A 18 -4.34 10.00 -12.55
C ARG A 18 -3.51 9.27 -13.61
N CYS A 19 -3.24 9.93 -14.75
CA CYS A 19 -2.35 9.40 -15.80
C CYS A 19 -0.92 9.16 -15.28
N ALA A 20 -0.36 10.11 -14.52
CA ALA A 20 0.97 9.98 -13.95
C ALA A 20 1.07 8.80 -12.97
N ALA A 21 0.09 8.61 -12.09
CA ALA A 21 0.03 7.49 -11.16
C ALA A 21 -0.13 6.15 -11.89
N ALA A 22 -1.01 6.06 -12.90
CA ALA A 22 -1.16 4.87 -13.72
C ALA A 22 0.16 4.47 -14.39
N SER A 23 0.81 5.42 -15.06
CA SER A 23 2.11 5.21 -15.71
C SER A 23 3.20 4.81 -14.71
N PHE A 24 3.25 5.46 -13.54
CA PHE A 24 4.25 5.21 -12.50
C PHE A 24 4.19 3.78 -11.95
N PHE A 25 3.01 3.21 -11.83
CA PHE A 25 2.79 1.86 -11.32
C PHE A 25 2.54 0.82 -12.43
N GLY A 26 2.70 1.16 -13.70
CA GLY A 26 2.52 0.21 -14.81
C GLY A 26 1.09 -0.30 -14.95
N LEU A 27 0.11 0.59 -14.82
CA LEU A 27 -1.31 0.34 -15.02
C LEU A 27 -1.76 0.96 -16.35
N SER A 28 -2.40 0.17 -17.23
CA SER A 28 -2.79 0.59 -18.57
C SER A 28 -3.99 1.54 -18.59
N LYS A 29 -4.87 1.48 -17.59
CA LYS A 29 -6.12 2.24 -17.51
C LYS A 29 -6.06 3.27 -16.37
N GLN A 30 -5.99 4.55 -16.72
CA GLN A 30 -5.95 5.63 -15.74
C GLN A 30 -7.25 5.80 -14.94
N GLU A 31 -8.41 5.41 -15.48
CA GLU A 31 -9.68 5.41 -14.77
C GLU A 31 -9.71 4.47 -13.57
N ASN A 32 -8.85 3.46 -13.56
CA ASN A 32 -8.69 2.52 -12.46
C ASN A 32 -7.82 3.06 -11.29
N VAL A 33 -7.35 4.28 -11.38
CA VAL A 33 -6.66 5.00 -10.29
C VAL A 33 -7.69 5.80 -9.51
N ILE A 34 -7.89 5.48 -8.25
CA ILE A 34 -8.87 6.11 -7.35
C ILE A 34 -8.14 6.96 -6.32
N PHE A 35 -8.50 8.24 -6.20
CA PHE A 35 -7.99 9.09 -5.13
C PHE A 35 -8.70 8.77 -3.81
N THR A 36 -7.93 8.60 -2.76
CA THR A 36 -8.40 8.35 -1.41
C THR A 36 -7.79 9.34 -0.43
N PHE A 37 -8.36 9.47 0.77
CA PHE A 37 -7.82 10.39 1.79
C PHE A 37 -6.46 9.93 2.33
N ASN A 38 -6.18 8.63 2.28
CA ASN A 38 -4.95 7.98 2.75
C ASN A 38 -4.99 6.48 2.39
N ALA A 39 -3.90 5.77 2.65
CA ALA A 39 -3.84 4.31 2.43
C ALA A 39 -4.88 3.53 3.27
N THR A 40 -5.21 3.98 4.47
CA THR A 40 -6.23 3.32 5.32
C THR A 40 -7.59 3.33 4.64
N HIS A 41 -7.99 4.44 4.01
CA HIS A 41 -9.21 4.52 3.22
C HIS A 41 -9.16 3.56 2.02
N ALA A 42 -8.06 3.53 1.27
CA ALA A 42 -7.87 2.62 0.14
C ALA A 42 -7.98 1.15 0.54
N LEU A 43 -7.32 0.75 1.65
CA LEU A 43 -7.35 -0.61 2.19
C LEU A 43 -8.75 -1.02 2.65
N ASN A 44 -9.49 -0.10 3.32
CA ASN A 44 -10.87 -0.37 3.72
C ASN A 44 -11.80 -0.52 2.50
N LEU A 45 -11.63 0.30 1.45
CA LEU A 45 -12.40 0.16 0.21
C LEU A 45 -12.30 -1.27 -0.33
N VAL A 46 -11.09 -1.82 -0.39
CA VAL A 46 -10.91 -3.19 -0.91
C VAL A 46 -11.40 -4.23 0.09
N LEU A 47 -10.95 -4.17 1.35
CA LEU A 47 -11.25 -5.21 2.33
C LEU A 47 -12.75 -5.33 2.64
N CYS A 48 -13.44 -4.18 2.76
CA CYS A 48 -14.88 -4.17 3.04
C CYS A 48 -15.74 -4.25 1.77
N GLY A 49 -15.21 -3.82 0.62
CA GLY A 49 -15.97 -3.79 -0.63
C GLY A 49 -15.82 -5.04 -1.51
N VAL A 50 -14.86 -5.93 -1.21
CA VAL A 50 -14.58 -7.15 -2.00
C VAL A 50 -14.95 -8.42 -1.23
N LEU A 51 -14.75 -8.43 0.10
CA LEU A 51 -14.98 -9.61 0.93
C LEU A 51 -16.44 -9.69 1.36
N HIS A 52 -17.01 -10.92 1.29
CA HIS A 52 -18.39 -11.23 1.66
C HIS A 52 -18.44 -12.37 2.68
N PRO A 53 -19.56 -12.54 3.40
CA PRO A 53 -19.75 -13.67 4.30
C PRO A 53 -19.48 -15.01 3.61
N GLY A 54 -18.65 -15.84 4.22
CA GLY A 54 -18.22 -17.14 3.67
C GLY A 54 -16.87 -17.11 2.94
N ASP A 55 -16.39 -15.94 2.48
CA ASP A 55 -15.05 -15.78 1.93
C ASP A 55 -13.96 -16.01 2.97
N SER A 56 -12.75 -16.28 2.50
CA SER A 56 -11.55 -16.34 3.34
C SER A 56 -10.51 -15.32 2.85
N VAL A 57 -9.88 -14.65 3.81
CA VAL A 57 -8.76 -13.72 3.58
C VAL A 57 -7.51 -14.22 4.28
N LEU A 58 -6.41 -14.26 3.55
CA LEU A 58 -5.09 -14.55 4.09
C LEU A 58 -4.29 -13.24 4.14
N TYR A 59 -3.60 -12.93 5.23
CA TYR A 59 -2.86 -11.69 5.36
C TYR A 59 -1.52 -11.84 6.08
N SER A 60 -0.60 -10.92 5.80
CA SER A 60 0.77 -10.92 6.34
C SER A 60 0.79 -10.74 7.87
N GLY A 61 1.67 -11.49 8.54
CA GLY A 61 1.98 -11.31 9.95
C GLY A 61 2.62 -9.96 10.28
N LEU A 62 3.12 -9.23 9.28
CA LEU A 62 3.67 -7.87 9.40
C LEU A 62 2.66 -6.77 9.05
N SER A 63 1.38 -7.13 8.83
CA SER A 63 0.35 -6.17 8.45
C SER A 63 0.14 -5.07 9.48
N HIS A 64 0.12 -3.84 8.97
CA HIS A 64 -0.25 -2.67 9.77
C HIS A 64 -1.72 -2.73 10.25
N ASN A 65 -2.07 -1.97 11.27
CA ASN A 65 -3.43 -1.91 11.79
C ASN A 65 -4.49 -1.48 10.76
N SER A 66 -4.09 -0.74 9.72
CA SER A 66 -4.96 -0.38 8.58
C SER A 66 -5.42 -1.57 7.73
N VAL A 67 -4.72 -2.72 7.81
CA VAL A 67 -5.13 -4.00 7.23
C VAL A 67 -5.81 -4.87 8.30
N ARG A 68 -5.19 -5.02 9.47
CA ARG A 68 -5.68 -5.93 10.52
C ARG A 68 -7.06 -5.55 11.05
N ARG A 69 -7.29 -4.26 11.34
CA ARG A 69 -8.56 -3.82 11.93
C ARG A 69 -9.77 -4.00 11.00
N PRO A 70 -9.72 -3.64 9.71
CA PRO A 70 -10.78 -3.97 8.77
C PRO A 70 -11.00 -5.48 8.64
N ILE A 71 -9.96 -6.30 8.60
CA ILE A 71 -10.10 -7.76 8.55
C ILE A 71 -10.81 -8.29 9.79
N LEU A 72 -10.44 -7.85 11.00
CA LEU A 72 -11.15 -8.22 12.23
C LEU A 72 -12.62 -7.75 12.26
N TYR A 73 -12.92 -6.65 11.60
CA TYR A 73 -14.31 -6.23 11.39
C TYR A 73 -15.03 -7.19 10.43
N MET A 74 -14.41 -7.56 9.32
CA MET A 74 -14.97 -8.50 8.34
C MET A 74 -15.16 -9.91 8.92
N GLU A 75 -14.36 -10.34 9.89
CA GLU A 75 -14.60 -11.61 10.62
C GLU A 75 -15.96 -11.59 11.34
N ARG A 76 -16.35 -10.46 11.94
CA ARG A 76 -17.69 -10.30 12.54
C ARG A 76 -18.81 -10.32 11.49
N CYS A 77 -18.49 -10.03 10.24
CA CYS A 77 -19.39 -10.11 9.09
C CYS A 77 -19.40 -11.51 8.43
N GLY A 78 -18.71 -12.51 9.01
CA GLY A 78 -18.72 -13.89 8.52
C GLY A 78 -17.61 -14.23 7.53
N VAL A 79 -16.59 -13.40 7.39
CA VAL A 79 -15.36 -13.70 6.65
C VAL A 79 -14.41 -14.51 7.54
N ARG A 80 -13.69 -15.48 6.99
CA ARG A 80 -12.64 -16.21 7.70
C ARG A 80 -11.29 -15.57 7.45
N ALA A 81 -10.58 -15.19 8.49
CA ALA A 81 -9.26 -14.60 8.39
C ALA A 81 -8.16 -15.53 8.91
N GLN A 82 -7.03 -15.54 8.21
CA GLN A 82 -5.86 -16.31 8.59
C GLN A 82 -4.57 -15.53 8.34
N VAL A 83 -3.64 -15.59 9.30
CA VAL A 83 -2.31 -14.95 9.20
C VAL A 83 -1.29 -15.92 8.64
N TYR A 84 -0.46 -15.49 7.69
CA TYR A 84 0.77 -16.18 7.37
C TYR A 84 1.98 -15.51 8.02
N PRO A 85 2.93 -16.28 8.56
CA PRO A 85 4.10 -15.73 9.20
C PRO A 85 5.12 -15.23 8.15
N VAL A 86 5.73 -14.10 8.44
CA VAL A 86 6.92 -13.56 7.74
C VAL A 86 8.14 -13.66 8.66
N LEU A 87 7.88 -13.72 9.98
CA LEU A 87 8.88 -13.92 11.02
C LEU A 87 8.58 -15.21 11.79
N LYS A 88 9.62 -15.99 12.07
CA LYS A 88 9.55 -17.14 13.00
C LYS A 88 10.77 -17.13 13.91
N GLN A 89 10.56 -17.26 15.21
CA GLN A 89 11.63 -17.34 16.22
C GLN A 89 12.66 -16.20 16.11
N GLY A 90 12.18 -14.97 15.89
CA GLY A 90 13.04 -13.78 15.74
C GLY A 90 13.81 -13.69 14.41
N ARG A 91 13.60 -14.61 13.47
CA ARG A 91 14.22 -14.64 12.14
C ARG A 91 13.20 -14.32 11.05
N LEU A 92 13.62 -13.52 10.09
CA LEU A 92 12.88 -13.32 8.85
C LEU A 92 12.91 -14.61 8.02
N LEU A 93 11.77 -15.03 7.50
CA LEU A 93 11.68 -16.14 6.57
C LEU A 93 12.26 -15.75 5.20
N SER A 94 12.88 -16.69 4.53
CA SER A 94 13.29 -16.54 3.13
C SER A 94 12.06 -16.44 2.20
N ASP A 95 12.25 -15.93 1.00
CA ASP A 95 11.19 -15.83 -0.01
C ASP A 95 10.48 -17.17 -0.24
N ALA A 96 11.24 -18.26 -0.35
CA ALA A 96 10.70 -19.61 -0.53
C ALA A 96 9.89 -20.09 0.69
N GLU A 97 10.34 -19.78 1.90
CA GLU A 97 9.61 -20.10 3.14
C GLU A 97 8.30 -19.30 3.22
N ILE A 98 8.32 -18.00 2.89
CA ILE A 98 7.11 -17.15 2.86
C ILE A 98 6.08 -17.74 1.88
N LEU A 99 6.50 -18.05 0.66
CA LEU A 99 5.62 -18.66 -0.35
C LEU A 99 5.03 -19.99 0.14
N SER A 100 5.87 -20.85 0.73
CA SER A 100 5.42 -22.13 1.30
C SER A 100 4.39 -21.92 2.44
N GLU A 101 4.59 -20.92 3.30
CA GLU A 101 3.65 -20.61 4.38
C GLU A 101 2.32 -20.05 3.85
N ILE A 102 2.35 -19.30 2.76
CA ILE A 102 1.15 -18.83 2.05
C ILE A 102 0.42 -20.02 1.44
N GLU A 103 1.11 -20.86 0.64
CA GLU A 103 0.48 -22.02 -0.03
C GLU A 103 -0.16 -22.99 0.94
N LYS A 104 0.48 -23.30 2.07
CA LYS A 104 -0.06 -24.18 3.13
C LYS A 104 -1.38 -23.68 3.72
N ARG A 105 -1.63 -22.37 3.68
CA ARG A 105 -2.82 -21.73 4.27
C ARG A 105 -3.88 -21.37 3.25
N MET A 106 -3.54 -21.33 1.96
CA MET A 106 -4.53 -21.14 0.90
C MET A 106 -5.51 -22.31 0.86
N THR A 107 -6.78 -21.98 0.78
CA THR A 107 -7.89 -22.94 0.63
C THR A 107 -8.71 -22.57 -0.61
N PRO A 108 -9.59 -23.45 -1.10
CA PRO A 108 -10.50 -23.11 -2.22
C PRO A 108 -11.40 -21.90 -1.95
N GLN A 109 -11.60 -21.54 -0.66
CA GLN A 109 -12.38 -20.38 -0.23
C GLN A 109 -11.55 -19.12 -0.07
N THR A 110 -10.23 -19.18 -0.25
CA THR A 110 -9.36 -18.01 -0.17
C THR A 110 -9.66 -17.06 -1.33
N LYS A 111 -10.34 -15.97 -1.02
CA LYS A 111 -10.76 -14.94 -1.97
C LYS A 111 -9.66 -13.90 -2.21
N LEU A 112 -8.98 -13.51 -1.13
CA LEU A 112 -8.03 -12.40 -1.13
C LEU A 112 -6.79 -12.75 -0.30
N LEU A 113 -5.62 -12.38 -0.82
CA LEU A 113 -4.35 -12.34 -0.09
C LEU A 113 -3.94 -10.87 0.10
N ALA A 114 -3.77 -10.43 1.34
CA ALA A 114 -3.30 -9.08 1.67
C ALA A 114 -1.82 -9.12 2.10
N VAL A 115 -0.96 -8.48 1.30
CA VAL A 115 0.49 -8.45 1.47
C VAL A 115 0.93 -7.09 2.01
N THR A 116 1.87 -7.07 2.93
CA THR A 116 2.61 -5.86 3.33
C THR A 116 3.93 -5.84 2.57
N HIS A 117 3.98 -5.12 1.45
CA HIS A 117 5.15 -5.18 0.56
C HIS A 117 6.45 -4.74 1.24
N LEU A 118 6.38 -3.73 2.13
CA LEU A 118 7.50 -3.30 2.96
C LEU A 118 7.00 -2.96 4.36
N SER A 119 7.56 -3.61 5.38
CA SER A 119 7.17 -3.39 6.78
C SER A 119 7.65 -2.02 7.29
N ASN A 120 6.76 -1.28 7.94
CA ASN A 120 7.09 -0.03 8.61
C ASN A 120 7.89 -0.23 9.91
N LEU A 121 7.90 -1.45 10.46
CA LEU A 121 8.59 -1.74 11.73
C LEU A 121 10.05 -2.12 11.51
N CYS A 122 10.32 -2.96 10.52
CA CYS A 122 11.64 -3.58 10.37
C CYS A 122 12.15 -3.58 8.92
N ALA A 123 11.50 -2.85 8.00
CA ALA A 123 11.81 -2.82 6.58
C ALA A 123 11.88 -4.21 5.91
N ALA A 124 11.23 -5.24 6.50
CA ALA A 124 11.08 -6.53 5.86
C ALA A 124 10.31 -6.36 4.55
N GLN A 125 10.90 -6.83 3.47
CA GLN A 125 10.28 -6.84 2.14
C GLN A 125 9.75 -8.24 1.84
N GLU A 126 8.48 -8.32 1.46
CA GLU A 126 7.88 -9.57 0.98
C GLU A 126 8.10 -9.74 -0.54
N PRO A 127 8.24 -10.99 -1.04
CA PRO A 127 8.58 -11.27 -2.44
C PRO A 127 7.36 -11.07 -3.37
N LEU A 128 7.01 -9.82 -3.63
CA LEU A 128 5.77 -9.40 -4.27
C LEU A 128 5.52 -10.09 -5.61
N LYS A 129 6.52 -10.13 -6.49
CA LYS A 129 6.39 -10.74 -7.81
C LYS A 129 6.06 -12.24 -7.73
N GLN A 130 6.74 -12.99 -6.86
CA GLN A 130 6.50 -14.42 -6.69
C GLN A 130 5.12 -14.67 -6.06
N ILE A 131 4.72 -13.82 -5.11
CA ILE A 131 3.37 -13.87 -4.51
C ILE A 131 2.30 -13.58 -5.56
N GLY A 132 2.49 -12.57 -6.41
CA GLY A 132 1.56 -12.24 -7.49
C GLY A 132 1.40 -13.39 -8.48
N MET A 133 2.49 -14.03 -8.90
CA MET A 133 2.46 -15.23 -9.74
C MET A 133 1.70 -16.40 -9.08
N LEU A 134 1.89 -16.59 -7.76
CA LEU A 134 1.18 -17.61 -6.99
C LEU A 134 -0.32 -17.31 -6.94
N CYS A 135 -0.71 -16.07 -6.60
CA CYS A 135 -2.10 -15.64 -6.54
C CYS A 135 -2.79 -15.78 -7.89
N HIS A 136 -2.17 -15.32 -8.96
CA HIS A 136 -2.69 -15.45 -10.33
C HIS A 136 -2.94 -16.91 -10.72
N LYS A 137 -1.97 -17.80 -10.44
CA LYS A 137 -2.10 -19.25 -10.70
C LYS A 137 -3.24 -19.89 -9.92
N ARG A 138 -3.55 -19.40 -8.72
CA ARG A 138 -4.56 -19.94 -7.80
C ARG A 138 -5.93 -19.28 -7.94
N GLY A 139 -6.06 -18.23 -8.75
CA GLY A 139 -7.29 -17.43 -8.88
C GLY A 139 -7.64 -16.67 -7.58
N VAL A 140 -6.64 -16.30 -6.78
CA VAL A 140 -6.77 -15.54 -5.55
C VAL A 140 -6.43 -14.08 -5.84
N LEU A 141 -7.26 -13.14 -5.40
CA LEU A 141 -7.03 -11.71 -5.57
C LEU A 141 -5.86 -11.24 -4.69
N LEU A 142 -4.98 -10.40 -5.24
CA LEU A 142 -3.83 -9.86 -4.54
C LEU A 142 -4.06 -8.38 -4.16
N LEU A 143 -4.14 -8.10 -2.87
CA LEU A 143 -4.13 -6.76 -2.28
C LEU A 143 -2.75 -6.45 -1.73
N VAL A 144 -2.15 -5.34 -2.17
CA VAL A 144 -0.83 -4.89 -1.72
C VAL A 144 -0.96 -3.60 -0.90
N ASP A 145 -0.59 -3.65 0.37
CA ASP A 145 -0.28 -2.46 1.16
C ASP A 145 1.12 -1.97 0.77
N ALA A 146 1.15 -0.95 -0.08
CA ALA A 146 2.36 -0.30 -0.55
C ALA A 146 2.66 1.01 0.20
N SER A 147 2.08 1.20 1.39
CA SER A 147 2.25 2.45 2.15
C SER A 147 3.69 2.84 2.44
N GLN A 148 4.60 1.86 2.53
CA GLN A 148 6.03 2.11 2.74
C GLN A 148 6.86 1.89 1.48
N SER A 149 6.37 1.13 0.52
CA SER A 149 7.13 0.74 -0.67
C SER A 149 6.87 1.62 -1.90
N ALA A 150 5.67 2.22 -2.00
CA ALA A 150 5.36 3.15 -3.09
C ALA A 150 6.32 4.36 -3.05
N GLY A 151 7.02 4.60 -4.17
CA GLY A 151 8.04 5.64 -4.26
C GLY A 151 9.41 5.26 -3.66
N VAL A 152 9.57 4.05 -3.11
CA VAL A 152 10.83 3.51 -2.56
C VAL A 152 11.30 2.29 -3.35
N LEU A 153 10.39 1.37 -3.63
CA LEU A 153 10.62 0.17 -4.41
C LEU A 153 9.95 0.29 -5.78
N PRO A 154 10.53 -0.26 -6.84
CA PRO A 154 9.81 -0.41 -8.11
C PRO A 154 8.63 -1.37 -7.93
N ILE A 155 7.46 -0.98 -8.44
CA ILE A 155 6.23 -1.78 -8.43
C ILE A 155 5.61 -1.67 -9.83
N HIS A 156 5.27 -2.80 -10.43
CA HIS A 156 4.61 -2.88 -11.71
C HIS A 156 3.34 -3.73 -11.61
N MET A 157 2.18 -3.07 -11.50
CA MET A 157 0.92 -3.74 -11.18
C MET A 157 0.59 -4.91 -12.12
N GLU A 158 0.63 -4.69 -13.44
CA GLU A 158 0.24 -5.72 -14.40
C GLU A 158 1.28 -6.83 -14.50
N GLN A 159 2.58 -6.49 -14.46
CA GLN A 159 3.66 -7.48 -14.53
C GLN A 159 3.78 -8.33 -13.25
N ASP A 160 3.42 -7.75 -12.12
CA ASP A 160 3.48 -8.40 -10.81
C ASP A 160 2.13 -9.01 -10.41
N HIS A 161 1.13 -9.03 -11.32
CA HIS A 161 -0.20 -9.57 -11.12
C HIS A 161 -0.91 -9.02 -9.87
N ILE A 162 -0.85 -7.71 -9.67
CA ILE A 162 -1.49 -7.04 -8.53
C ILE A 162 -2.91 -6.62 -8.89
N ASP A 163 -3.90 -7.10 -8.14
CA ASP A 163 -5.30 -6.72 -8.33
C ASP A 163 -5.63 -5.38 -7.67
N TYR A 164 -5.07 -5.13 -6.48
CA TYR A 164 -5.30 -3.89 -5.74
C TYR A 164 -4.00 -3.38 -5.14
N LEU A 165 -3.62 -2.15 -5.45
CA LEU A 165 -2.47 -1.48 -4.88
C LEU A 165 -2.92 -0.27 -4.06
N CYS A 166 -2.61 -0.25 -2.76
CA CYS A 166 -2.97 0.83 -1.84
C CYS A 166 -1.74 1.62 -1.42
N CYS A 167 -1.74 2.94 -1.67
CA CYS A 167 -0.61 3.81 -1.42
C CYS A 167 -0.95 4.98 -0.50
N ALA A 168 0.00 5.37 0.36
CA ALA A 168 -0.03 6.62 1.11
C ALA A 168 0.69 7.72 0.30
N GLY A 169 -0.02 8.80 -0.03
CA GLY A 169 0.58 9.88 -0.83
C GLY A 169 1.69 10.65 -0.10
N HIS A 170 1.54 10.83 1.22
CA HIS A 170 2.42 11.64 2.08
C HIS A 170 3.71 10.94 2.55
N LYS A 171 3.99 9.73 2.04
CA LYS A 171 5.23 8.98 2.36
C LYS A 171 6.19 9.01 1.17
N GLY A 172 6.63 7.86 0.68
CA GLY A 172 7.58 7.76 -0.41
C GLY A 172 7.14 8.39 -1.73
N LEU A 173 5.86 8.70 -1.92
CA LEU A 173 5.35 9.43 -3.08
C LEU A 173 5.51 10.96 -2.99
N TYR A 174 6.03 11.51 -1.87
CA TYR A 174 6.29 12.94 -1.64
C TYR A 174 5.06 13.86 -1.80
N GLY A 175 3.86 13.30 -1.74
CA GLY A 175 2.62 14.07 -1.74
C GLY A 175 2.28 14.63 -0.35
N PRO A 176 1.29 15.52 -0.24
CA PRO A 176 0.84 16.05 1.04
C PRO A 176 0.01 15.04 1.83
N GLN A 177 -0.14 15.30 3.12
CA GLN A 177 -1.13 14.62 3.96
C GLN A 177 -2.54 14.79 3.38
N GLY A 178 -3.44 13.84 3.64
CA GLY A 178 -4.78 13.83 3.05
C GLY A 178 -4.81 13.33 1.61
N SER A 179 -3.71 12.74 1.11
CA SER A 179 -3.64 12.07 -0.19
C SER A 179 -3.32 10.58 -0.05
N GLY A 180 -3.96 9.77 -0.85
CA GLY A 180 -3.73 8.35 -1.01
C GLY A 180 -4.26 7.87 -2.36
N LEU A 181 -3.90 6.66 -2.72
CA LEU A 181 -4.30 6.02 -3.97
C LEU A 181 -4.78 4.60 -3.70
N LEU A 182 -5.85 4.21 -4.39
CA LEU A 182 -6.18 2.84 -4.71
C LEU A 182 -6.04 2.68 -6.22
N LEU A 183 -5.23 1.74 -6.67
CA LEU A 183 -5.17 1.34 -8.07
C LEU A 183 -5.77 -0.06 -8.21
N ILE A 184 -6.63 -0.24 -9.21
CA ILE A 184 -7.36 -1.49 -9.47
C ILE A 184 -6.81 -2.11 -10.74
N GLY A 185 -6.30 -3.33 -10.66
CA GLY A 185 -5.72 -4.07 -11.78
C GLY A 185 -6.77 -4.45 -12.83
N PRO A 186 -6.34 -4.71 -14.08
CA PRO A 186 -7.24 -5.14 -15.13
C PRO A 186 -7.95 -6.46 -14.78
N GLY A 187 -9.28 -6.47 -14.86
CA GLY A 187 -10.11 -7.65 -14.55
C GLY A 187 -10.37 -7.90 -13.06
N ALA A 188 -9.75 -7.15 -12.16
CA ALA A 188 -10.08 -7.22 -10.74
C ALA A 188 -11.52 -6.71 -10.49
N PRO A 189 -12.29 -7.35 -9.60
CA PRO A 189 -13.62 -6.86 -9.24
C PRO A 189 -13.57 -5.44 -8.70
N ILE A 190 -14.51 -4.58 -9.13
CA ILE A 190 -14.64 -3.23 -8.56
C ILE A 190 -15.22 -3.38 -7.15
N PRO A 191 -14.57 -2.84 -6.11
CA PRO A 191 -15.10 -2.88 -4.75
C PRO A 191 -16.45 -2.18 -4.62
N GLU A 192 -17.29 -2.64 -3.70
CA GLU A 192 -18.47 -1.84 -3.30
C GLU A 192 -18.00 -0.55 -2.62
N PRO A 193 -18.68 0.58 -2.89
CA PRO A 193 -18.33 1.86 -2.28
C PRO A 193 -18.47 1.83 -0.76
N LEU A 194 -17.53 2.47 -0.05
CA LEU A 194 -17.67 2.75 1.38
C LEU A 194 -18.43 4.06 1.63
N LEU A 195 -18.35 4.98 0.69
CA LEU A 195 -19.00 6.29 0.76
C LEU A 195 -19.97 6.44 -0.40
N TYR A 196 -21.18 6.81 -0.07
CA TYR A 196 -22.22 7.08 -1.05
C TYR A 196 -22.51 8.57 -1.09
N GLY A 197 -22.59 9.15 -2.29
CA GLY A 197 -22.84 10.58 -2.44
C GLY A 197 -22.64 11.08 -3.85
N GLY A 198 -22.67 12.38 -4.04
CA GLY A 198 -22.51 13.00 -5.36
C GLY A 198 -21.11 12.77 -5.92
N SER A 199 -21.02 12.22 -7.12
CA SER A 199 -19.78 12.03 -7.88
C SER A 199 -19.59 13.09 -8.98
N GLY A 200 -20.61 13.95 -9.20
CA GLY A 200 -20.64 15.02 -10.21
C GLY A 200 -21.07 14.57 -11.59
N VAL A 201 -21.44 13.30 -11.76
CA VAL A 201 -22.07 12.74 -12.95
C VAL A 201 -23.38 12.05 -12.54
N PHE A 202 -24.28 11.83 -13.49
CA PHE A 202 -25.56 11.13 -13.28
C PHE A 202 -26.39 11.65 -12.08
N SER A 203 -26.42 12.97 -11.86
CA SER A 203 -27.03 13.59 -10.68
C SER A 203 -28.54 13.34 -10.51
N LYS A 204 -29.22 12.82 -11.52
CA LYS A 204 -30.65 12.42 -11.47
C LYS A 204 -30.84 10.94 -11.07
N ASP A 205 -29.77 10.14 -11.11
CA ASP A 205 -29.80 8.75 -10.72
C ASP A 205 -29.56 8.66 -9.19
N PRO A 206 -30.42 7.99 -8.41
CA PRO A 206 -30.21 7.79 -6.99
C PRO A 206 -29.10 6.79 -6.67
N GLN A 207 -28.62 6.02 -7.63
CA GLN A 207 -27.56 5.05 -7.43
C GLN A 207 -26.18 5.65 -7.72
N MET A 208 -25.14 5.05 -7.12
CA MET A 208 -23.75 5.38 -7.49
C MET A 208 -23.49 5.00 -8.94
N PRO A 209 -22.70 5.80 -9.68
CA PRO A 209 -22.28 5.45 -11.03
C PRO A 209 -21.67 4.04 -11.12
N PRO A 210 -21.90 3.31 -12.22
CA PRO A 210 -21.31 1.99 -12.41
C PRO A 210 -19.79 2.05 -12.71
N ASP A 211 -19.35 3.16 -13.30
CA ASP A 211 -18.01 3.29 -13.85
C ASP A 211 -17.02 3.91 -12.87
N LEU A 212 -15.74 3.53 -13.03
CA LEU A 212 -14.61 4.14 -12.34
C LEU A 212 -14.18 5.44 -13.07
N PRO A 213 -13.67 6.41 -12.35
CA PRO A 213 -13.44 6.44 -10.92
C PRO A 213 -14.66 6.88 -10.09
N GLU A 214 -15.71 7.37 -10.72
CA GLU A 214 -16.88 8.05 -10.10
C GLU A 214 -17.60 7.16 -9.08
N ARG A 215 -17.62 5.84 -9.29
CA ARG A 215 -18.20 4.86 -8.37
C ARG A 215 -17.58 4.94 -6.97
N LEU A 216 -16.28 5.17 -6.89
CA LEU A 216 -15.50 5.11 -5.64
C LEU A 216 -15.04 6.48 -5.12
N GLU A 217 -15.29 7.55 -5.89
CA GLU A 217 -14.90 8.93 -5.54
C GLU A 217 -16.13 9.80 -5.23
N ALA A 218 -16.88 9.44 -4.20
CA ALA A 218 -17.99 10.28 -3.73
C ALA A 218 -17.46 11.56 -3.06
N GLY A 219 -18.09 12.69 -3.38
CA GLY A 219 -17.75 13.99 -2.82
C GLY A 219 -16.78 14.81 -3.65
N THR A 220 -16.30 15.93 -3.09
CA THR A 220 -15.33 16.81 -3.76
C THR A 220 -13.92 16.37 -3.45
N LEU A 221 -13.13 16.11 -4.49
CA LEU A 221 -11.71 15.78 -4.34
C LEU A 221 -10.92 16.97 -3.78
N CYS A 222 -9.93 16.68 -2.95
CA CYS A 222 -8.96 17.67 -2.47
C CYS A 222 -7.94 17.98 -3.59
N VAL A 223 -8.31 18.87 -4.51
CA VAL A 223 -7.45 19.24 -5.65
C VAL A 223 -6.05 19.71 -5.23
N PRO A 224 -5.85 20.47 -4.14
CA PRO A 224 -4.51 20.81 -3.67
C PRO A 224 -3.67 19.57 -3.28
N ALA A 225 -4.29 18.58 -2.65
CA ALA A 225 -3.58 17.34 -2.30
C ALA A 225 -3.21 16.51 -3.54
N VAL A 226 -4.11 16.47 -4.54
CA VAL A 226 -3.85 15.81 -5.83
C VAL A 226 -2.73 16.52 -6.59
N ALA A 227 -2.69 17.86 -6.55
CA ALA A 227 -1.62 18.65 -7.18
C ALA A 227 -0.25 18.35 -6.56
N GLY A 228 -0.17 18.32 -5.23
CA GLY A 228 1.08 17.97 -4.53
C GLY A 228 1.51 16.54 -4.82
N LEU A 229 0.58 15.59 -4.92
CA LEU A 229 0.88 14.21 -5.27
C LEU A 229 1.42 14.09 -6.71
N LEU A 230 0.84 14.84 -7.67
CA LEU A 230 1.35 14.90 -9.04
C LEU A 230 2.80 15.41 -9.06
N CYS A 231 3.12 16.45 -8.29
CA CYS A 231 4.49 16.97 -8.18
C CYS A 231 5.44 15.89 -7.62
N GLY A 232 5.05 15.19 -6.54
CA GLY A 232 5.86 14.13 -5.96
C GLY A 232 6.14 12.98 -6.93
N ILE A 233 5.11 12.48 -7.61
CA ILE A 233 5.25 11.44 -8.64
C ILE A 233 6.15 11.93 -9.80
N SER A 234 6.00 13.17 -10.24
CA SER A 234 6.81 13.73 -11.32
C SER A 234 8.30 13.84 -10.94
N ILE A 235 8.60 14.20 -9.69
CA ILE A 235 9.97 14.20 -9.15
C ILE A 235 10.55 12.79 -9.20
N LEU A 236 9.83 11.80 -8.71
CA LEU A 236 10.28 10.40 -8.71
C LEU A 236 10.51 9.85 -10.12
N GLN A 237 9.62 10.18 -11.06
CA GLN A 237 9.80 9.82 -12.46
C GLN A 237 11.05 10.49 -13.07
N GLY A 238 11.31 11.76 -12.74
CA GLY A 238 12.50 12.48 -13.20
C GLY A 238 13.80 11.93 -12.61
N MET A 239 13.77 11.45 -11.34
CA MET A 239 14.92 10.81 -10.70
C MET A 239 15.15 9.38 -11.21
N GLY A 240 14.09 8.68 -11.60
CA GLY A 240 14.11 7.27 -11.95
C GLY A 240 14.13 6.34 -10.72
N MET A 241 13.22 5.36 -10.68
CA MET A 241 13.07 4.48 -9.51
C MET A 241 14.31 3.65 -9.16
N SER A 242 15.15 3.34 -10.14
CA SER A 242 16.42 2.65 -9.89
C SER A 242 17.41 3.48 -9.06
N ALA A 243 17.50 4.79 -9.33
CA ALA A 243 18.34 5.71 -8.56
C ALA A 243 17.77 5.95 -7.15
N VAL A 244 16.45 6.11 -7.02
CA VAL A 244 15.77 6.24 -5.72
C VAL A 244 16.02 4.99 -4.87
N PHE A 245 15.81 3.81 -5.41
CA PHE A 245 16.04 2.55 -4.70
C PHE A 245 17.51 2.37 -4.29
N ALA A 246 18.47 2.69 -5.18
CA ALA A 246 19.89 2.63 -4.86
C ALA A 246 20.25 3.56 -3.69
N GLN A 247 19.69 4.76 -3.66
CA GLN A 247 19.89 5.72 -2.56
C GLN A 247 19.34 5.18 -1.23
N HIS A 248 18.11 4.64 -1.22
CA HIS A 248 17.52 4.02 -0.01
C HIS A 248 18.38 2.85 0.50
N LYS A 249 18.86 2.01 -0.39
CA LYS A 249 19.79 0.91 -0.03
C LYS A 249 21.07 1.43 0.60
N ARG A 250 21.68 2.47 0.01
CA ARG A 250 22.93 3.06 0.50
C ARG A 250 22.73 3.64 1.90
N ILE A 251 21.70 4.45 2.11
CA ILE A 251 21.40 5.05 3.41
C ILE A 251 21.08 3.97 4.45
N GLY A 252 20.31 2.96 4.07
CA GLY A 252 19.97 1.85 4.95
C GLY A 252 21.19 1.04 5.39
N ALA A 253 22.13 0.78 4.47
CA ALA A 253 23.38 0.11 4.80
C ALA A 253 24.24 0.93 5.78
N MET A 254 24.39 2.24 5.52
CA MET A 254 25.12 3.14 6.42
C MET A 254 24.50 3.19 7.82
N LEU A 255 23.17 3.27 7.90
CA LEU A 255 22.45 3.25 9.20
C LEU A 255 22.73 1.95 9.95
N GLN A 256 22.69 0.82 9.28
CA GLN A 256 22.92 -0.50 9.87
C GLN A 256 24.36 -0.63 10.35
N GLU A 257 25.34 -0.22 9.55
CA GLU A 257 26.76 -0.22 9.93
C GLU A 257 27.00 0.63 11.18
N ILE A 258 26.46 1.86 11.23
CA ILE A 258 26.59 2.74 12.39
C ILE A 258 25.99 2.09 13.64
N LEU A 259 24.75 1.60 13.55
CA LEU A 259 24.06 1.00 14.70
C LEU A 259 24.77 -0.24 15.25
N GLN A 260 25.44 -1.01 14.40
CA GLN A 260 26.26 -2.17 14.83
C GLN A 260 27.51 -1.80 15.59
N THR A 261 28.03 -0.58 15.41
CA THR A 261 29.24 -0.08 16.13
C THR A 261 28.93 0.62 17.45
N VAL A 262 27.66 1.00 17.68
CA VAL A 262 27.27 1.71 18.90
C VAL A 262 27.19 0.71 20.08
N PRO A 263 27.94 0.90 21.18
CA PRO A 263 27.86 0.04 22.35
C PRO A 263 26.43 0.04 22.94
N HIS A 264 26.04 -1.12 23.48
CA HIS A 264 24.72 -1.31 24.12
C HIS A 264 23.50 -1.18 23.18
N VAL A 265 23.71 -1.04 21.87
CA VAL A 265 22.63 -1.12 20.88
C VAL A 265 22.46 -2.57 20.41
N HIS A 266 21.26 -3.09 20.58
CA HIS A 266 20.85 -4.38 20.02
C HIS A 266 20.03 -4.14 18.75
N LEU A 267 20.61 -4.49 17.59
CA LEU A 267 19.93 -4.38 16.30
C LEU A 267 19.17 -5.67 16.01
N TYR A 268 17.85 -5.56 15.84
CA TYR A 268 17.01 -6.68 15.44
C TYR A 268 17.09 -6.89 13.93
N LEU A 269 17.10 -8.14 13.50
CA LEU A 269 17.17 -8.53 12.08
C LEU A 269 18.36 -7.91 11.33
N PRO A 270 19.59 -8.03 11.85
CA PRO A 270 20.77 -7.34 11.31
C PRO A 270 21.17 -7.79 9.90
N GLN A 271 20.71 -8.95 9.44
CA GLN A 271 21.00 -9.51 8.11
C GLN A 271 19.99 -9.05 7.04
N GLN A 272 18.97 -8.32 7.47
CA GLN A 272 17.96 -7.83 6.56
C GLN A 272 18.44 -6.56 5.84
N ARG A 273 18.03 -6.40 4.58
CA ARG A 273 18.27 -5.16 3.84
C ARG A 273 17.49 -4.02 4.48
N CYS A 274 18.19 -3.15 5.19
CA CYS A 274 17.62 -1.93 5.73
C CYS A 274 17.41 -0.94 4.57
N LEU A 275 16.17 -0.52 4.35
CA LEU A 275 15.81 0.50 3.36
C LEU A 275 15.49 1.84 4.05
N GLY A 276 16.41 2.31 4.90
CA GLY A 276 16.23 3.54 5.66
C GLY A 276 15.44 3.38 6.95
N THR A 277 15.13 2.14 7.36
CA THR A 277 14.44 1.84 8.63
C THR A 277 15.19 0.72 9.35
N ALA A 278 15.51 0.91 10.62
CA ALA A 278 16.12 -0.09 11.48
C ALA A 278 15.29 -0.32 12.74
N LEU A 279 15.19 -1.57 13.18
CA LEU A 279 14.58 -1.93 14.45
C LEU A 279 15.68 -2.25 15.45
N PHE A 280 15.78 -1.45 16.53
CA PHE A 280 16.81 -1.63 17.54
C PHE A 280 16.28 -1.35 18.94
N ALA A 281 17.03 -1.81 19.96
CA ALA A 281 16.84 -1.46 21.35
C ALA A 281 18.17 -1.00 21.95
N VAL A 282 18.10 -0.18 23.00
CA VAL A 282 19.27 0.21 23.80
C VAL A 282 19.19 -0.53 25.14
N GLU A 283 20.25 -1.22 25.50
CA GLU A 283 20.33 -2.01 26.74
C GLU A 283 20.06 -1.13 27.98
N GLY A 284 19.20 -1.59 28.85
CA GLY A 284 18.83 -0.88 30.08
C GLY A 284 17.93 0.35 29.87
N GLN A 285 17.41 0.59 28.66
CA GLN A 285 16.48 1.68 28.37
C GLN A 285 15.14 1.18 27.84
N LEU A 286 14.06 1.83 28.25
CA LEU A 286 12.76 1.64 27.65
C LEU A 286 12.72 2.32 26.26
N PRO A 287 11.95 1.80 25.29
CA PRO A 287 11.84 2.40 23.96
C PRO A 287 11.45 3.89 23.99
N GLU A 288 10.56 4.28 24.89
CA GLU A 288 10.10 5.66 25.05
C GLU A 288 11.24 6.59 25.53
N GLN A 289 12.11 6.11 26.43
CA GLN A 289 13.27 6.86 26.89
C GLN A 289 14.29 7.07 25.77
N THR A 290 14.51 6.02 24.96
CA THR A 290 15.38 6.10 23.77
C THR A 290 14.82 7.10 22.77
N ALA A 291 13.50 7.04 22.48
CA ALA A 291 12.84 7.96 21.57
C ALA A 291 12.97 9.42 22.03
N GLN A 292 12.72 9.68 23.32
CA GLN A 292 12.87 11.02 23.90
C GLN A 292 14.29 11.56 23.74
N ARG A 293 15.31 10.76 24.05
CA ARG A 293 16.72 11.18 23.92
C ARG A 293 17.11 11.47 22.47
N LEU A 294 16.56 10.73 21.51
CA LEU A 294 16.80 10.97 20.08
C LEU A 294 16.08 12.24 19.58
N ASP A 295 14.96 12.61 20.19
CA ASP A 295 14.22 13.83 19.87
C ASP A 295 14.93 15.08 20.42
N GLU A 296 15.63 14.95 21.57
CA GLU A 296 16.36 16.03 22.23
C GLU A 296 17.76 16.28 21.61
N ALA A 297 18.28 15.39 20.75
CA ALA A 297 19.62 15.45 20.15
C ALA A 297 19.60 16.09 18.75
#